data_b602fbaae4a8ef438a55be9a811abae7
#
_entry.id   b602fbaae4a8ef438a55be9a811abae7
#
_cell.length_a   1.000
_cell.length_b   1.000
_cell.length_c   1.000
_cell.angle_alpha   90.00
_cell.angle_beta   90.00
_cell.angle_gamma   90.00
#
_symmetry.space_group_name_H-M   'P 1'
#
loop_
_entity.id
_entity.type
_entity.pdbx_description
1 polymer ?
#
loop_
_entity_poly.entity_id
_entity_poly.type
_entity_poly.pdbx_seq_one_letter_code
_entity_poly.pdbx_strand_id
1 'polypeptide(L)'
;MENGASLLAVATLSEAVELKQAYPGYPVLIMGLTPDRLLPYVLEYGIIQTIDTLAQARLLNRLASEKKQQAVIHIKYDTGFHRIGFPDCPESLDEIRQICTMPWLKPEGIYSHLALKDDQSNQVQFRCFMDAVTELEREACHFPYKHIADSIAAVDFPEYRLDMIRAGAIVYGLKGFHKGQLDIRQALTFKTRISHITPVFKGQGVSYDYL
;
A
#
# COMPACT_ATOMS: atom_id res chain seq x y z
N MET A 1 -0.44 12.45 -16.02
CA MET A 1 -1.55 12.25 -15.15
C MET A 1 -2.40 13.49 -15.06
N GLU A 2 -3.20 13.66 -16.09
CA GLU A 2 -3.99 14.88 -16.35
C GLU A 2 -4.95 15.24 -15.20
N ASN A 3 -5.36 14.25 -14.40
CA ASN A 3 -6.32 14.45 -13.29
C ASN A 3 -5.65 14.47 -11.90
N GLY A 4 -4.36 14.80 -11.82
CA GLY A 4 -3.67 15.05 -10.55
C GLY A 4 -3.10 13.82 -9.82
N ALA A 5 -3.22 12.60 -10.37
CA ALA A 5 -2.52 11.46 -9.78
C ALA A 5 -1.00 11.62 -9.98
N SER A 6 -0.23 11.45 -8.91
CA SER A 6 1.24 11.57 -8.95
C SER A 6 1.93 10.23 -9.17
N LEU A 7 1.28 9.13 -8.78
CA LEU A 7 1.85 7.79 -8.75
C LEU A 7 0.73 6.76 -8.94
N LEU A 8 1.01 5.69 -9.70
CA LEU A 8 0.14 4.53 -9.81
C LEU A 8 0.59 3.48 -8.79
N ALA A 9 -0.36 2.87 -8.09
CA ALA A 9 -0.06 1.82 -7.11
C ALA A 9 -0.81 0.53 -7.46
N VAL A 10 -0.08 -0.58 -7.46
CA VAL A 10 -0.57 -1.91 -7.81
C VAL A 10 -0.16 -2.95 -6.77
N ALA A 11 -0.77 -4.12 -6.80
CA ALA A 11 -0.47 -5.18 -5.85
C ALA A 11 0.73 -6.06 -6.29
N THR A 12 0.94 -6.26 -7.57
CA THR A 12 1.86 -7.28 -8.10
C THR A 12 2.83 -6.73 -9.14
N LEU A 13 3.93 -7.45 -9.36
CA LEU A 13 4.90 -7.13 -10.41
C LEU A 13 4.26 -7.21 -11.81
N SER A 14 3.40 -8.18 -12.07
CA SER A 14 2.76 -8.32 -13.39
C SER A 14 1.90 -7.11 -13.75
N GLU A 15 1.11 -6.61 -12.81
CA GLU A 15 0.34 -5.36 -12.99
C GLU A 15 1.25 -4.15 -13.22
N ALA A 16 2.35 -4.07 -12.46
CA ALA A 16 3.32 -2.99 -12.62
C ALA A 16 4.00 -3.00 -13.99
N VAL A 17 4.40 -4.18 -14.47
CA VAL A 17 5.02 -4.35 -15.79
C VAL A 17 4.04 -3.97 -16.90
N GLU A 18 2.78 -4.42 -16.83
CA GLU A 18 1.73 -4.06 -17.78
C GLU A 18 1.56 -2.54 -17.86
N LEU A 19 1.49 -1.87 -16.72
CA LEU A 19 1.38 -0.41 -16.66
C LEU A 19 2.63 0.29 -17.21
N LYS A 20 3.83 -0.20 -16.90
CA LYS A 20 5.08 0.37 -17.41
C LYS A 20 5.25 0.18 -18.92
N GLN A 21 4.74 -0.90 -19.46
CA GLN A 21 4.72 -1.13 -20.92
C GLN A 21 3.73 -0.20 -21.63
N ALA A 22 2.53 0.00 -21.06
CA ALA A 22 1.52 0.88 -21.60
C ALA A 22 1.86 2.38 -21.39
N TYR A 23 2.47 2.71 -20.25
CA TYR A 23 2.74 4.07 -19.82
C TYR A 23 4.14 4.20 -19.20
N PRO A 24 5.22 4.11 -19.96
CA PRO A 24 6.60 4.02 -19.46
C PRO A 24 7.05 5.24 -18.65
N GLY A 25 6.46 6.42 -18.90
CA GLY A 25 6.78 7.66 -18.21
C GLY A 25 6.17 7.81 -16.82
N TYR A 26 5.23 6.94 -16.42
CA TYR A 26 4.57 7.08 -15.12
C TYR A 26 5.28 6.27 -14.02
N PRO A 27 5.46 6.85 -12.82
CA PRO A 27 5.95 6.12 -11.67
C PRO A 27 4.90 5.08 -11.22
N VAL A 28 5.35 3.87 -10.93
CA VAL A 28 4.50 2.75 -10.48
C VAL A 28 5.09 2.16 -9.21
N LEU A 29 4.30 2.10 -8.15
CA LEU A 29 4.63 1.47 -6.87
C LEU A 29 3.96 0.09 -6.77
N ILE A 30 4.74 -0.94 -6.51
CA ILE A 30 4.19 -2.22 -6.06
C ILE A 30 3.98 -2.14 -4.54
N MET A 31 2.72 -2.24 -4.11
CA MET A 31 2.35 -2.22 -2.68
C MET A 31 2.41 -3.61 -2.03
N GLY A 32 2.47 -4.67 -2.82
CA GLY A 32 2.71 -6.03 -2.36
C GLY A 32 4.20 -6.38 -2.33
N LEU A 33 4.49 -7.63 -1.98
CA LEU A 33 5.86 -8.13 -1.92
C LEU A 33 6.20 -8.83 -3.24
N THR A 34 7.37 -8.49 -3.78
CA THR A 34 7.90 -9.15 -4.98
C THR A 34 8.82 -10.29 -4.55
N PRO A 35 8.60 -11.53 -5.01
CA PRO A 35 9.52 -12.65 -4.75
C PRO A 35 10.96 -12.30 -5.18
N ASP A 36 11.94 -12.72 -4.41
CA ASP A 36 13.36 -12.37 -4.60
C ASP A 36 13.87 -12.62 -6.01
N ARG A 37 13.49 -13.76 -6.62
CA ARG A 37 13.87 -14.11 -7.99
C ARG A 37 13.34 -13.14 -9.06
N LEU A 38 12.36 -12.32 -8.72
CA LEU A 38 11.71 -11.36 -9.63
C LEU A 38 12.18 -9.91 -9.41
N LEU A 39 12.96 -9.63 -8.38
CA LEU A 39 13.51 -8.30 -8.12
C LEU A 39 14.35 -7.71 -9.29
N PRO A 40 15.06 -8.51 -10.12
CA PRO A 40 15.73 -7.96 -11.29
C PRO A 40 14.80 -7.22 -12.27
N TYR A 41 13.53 -7.62 -12.37
CA TYR A 41 12.53 -6.95 -13.21
C TYR A 41 12.06 -5.61 -12.62
N VAL A 42 12.05 -5.48 -11.28
CA VAL A 42 11.77 -4.20 -10.62
C VAL A 42 12.76 -3.13 -11.09
N LEU A 43 14.05 -3.49 -11.17
CA LEU A 43 15.10 -2.61 -11.68
C LEU A 43 14.98 -2.38 -13.19
N GLU A 44 14.71 -3.43 -13.96
CA GLU A 44 14.59 -3.36 -15.42
C GLU A 44 13.49 -2.38 -15.88
N TYR A 45 12.33 -2.43 -15.22
CA TYR A 45 11.21 -1.57 -15.54
C TYR A 45 11.18 -0.25 -14.75
N GLY A 46 12.15 0.00 -13.87
CA GLY A 46 12.19 1.20 -13.04
C GLY A 46 10.95 1.35 -12.16
N ILE A 47 10.55 0.25 -11.52
CA ILE A 47 9.38 0.18 -10.65
C ILE A 47 9.79 0.53 -9.22
N ILE A 48 8.95 1.24 -8.48
CA ILE A 48 9.14 1.53 -7.06
C ILE A 48 8.70 0.30 -6.26
N GLN A 49 9.61 -0.25 -5.43
CA GLN A 49 9.37 -1.47 -4.67
C GLN A 49 9.03 -1.17 -3.21
N THR A 50 7.99 -1.82 -2.71
CA THR A 50 7.76 -1.90 -1.25
C THR A 50 8.77 -2.83 -0.60
N ILE A 51 9.40 -2.37 0.47
CA ILE A 51 10.32 -3.12 1.31
C ILE A 51 9.70 -3.30 2.70
N ASP A 52 9.73 -4.53 3.20
CA ASP A 52 9.23 -4.90 4.53
C ASP A 52 10.22 -5.72 5.37
N THR A 53 11.41 -6.01 4.82
CA THR A 53 12.48 -6.70 5.53
C THR A 53 13.86 -6.18 5.13
N LEU A 54 14.80 -6.18 6.07
CA LEU A 54 16.20 -5.84 5.81
C LEU A 54 16.85 -6.81 4.81
N ALA A 55 16.46 -8.09 4.83
CA ALA A 55 16.98 -9.10 3.92
C ALA A 55 16.65 -8.77 2.45
N GLN A 56 15.41 -8.42 2.16
CA GLN A 56 15.00 -8.01 0.81
C GLN A 56 15.66 -6.70 0.38
N ALA A 57 15.81 -5.74 1.29
CA ALA A 57 16.53 -4.49 1.02
C ALA A 57 17.99 -4.76 0.63
N ARG A 58 18.69 -5.60 1.37
CA ARG A 58 20.07 -6.00 1.07
C ARG A 58 20.20 -6.67 -0.29
N LEU A 59 19.27 -7.56 -0.62
CA LEU A 59 19.25 -8.22 -1.93
C LEU A 59 19.03 -7.21 -3.06
N LEU A 60 18.04 -6.35 -2.93
CA LEU A 60 17.74 -5.31 -3.93
C LEU A 60 18.91 -4.34 -4.09
N ASN A 61 19.54 -3.92 -2.98
CA ASN A 61 20.73 -3.06 -3.00
C ASN A 61 21.89 -3.70 -3.78
N ARG A 62 22.15 -5.00 -3.57
CA ARG A 62 23.18 -5.74 -4.31
C ARG A 62 22.86 -5.79 -5.81
N LEU A 63 21.63 -6.19 -6.19
CA LEU A 63 21.19 -6.25 -7.58
C LEU A 63 21.27 -4.87 -8.26
N ALA A 64 20.89 -3.82 -7.55
CA ALA A 64 20.98 -2.44 -8.02
C ALA A 64 22.46 -2.00 -8.24
N SER A 65 23.36 -2.39 -7.33
CA SER A 65 24.79 -2.16 -7.46
C SER A 65 25.38 -2.84 -8.70
N GLU A 66 25.02 -4.09 -8.95
CA GLU A 66 25.48 -4.85 -10.13
C GLU A 66 25.04 -4.19 -11.43
N LYS A 67 23.82 -3.64 -11.45
CA LYS A 67 23.28 -2.87 -12.60
C LYS A 67 23.74 -1.41 -12.65
N LYS A 68 24.44 -0.91 -11.62
CA LYS A 68 24.83 0.51 -11.45
C LYS A 68 23.61 1.45 -11.55
N GLN A 69 22.47 1.03 -11.01
CA GLN A 69 21.20 1.71 -11.07
C GLN A 69 20.61 1.82 -9.67
N GLN A 70 20.21 3.01 -9.23
CA GLN A 70 19.49 3.16 -7.96
C GLN A 70 18.09 2.55 -8.05
N ALA A 71 17.70 1.79 -7.02
CA ALA A 71 16.34 1.31 -6.83
C ALA A 71 15.56 2.27 -5.93
N VAL A 72 14.45 2.77 -6.41
CA VAL A 72 13.51 3.57 -5.60
C VAL A 72 12.65 2.63 -4.78
N ILE A 73 12.53 2.92 -3.49
CA ILE A 73 11.78 2.08 -2.56
C ILE A 73 10.81 2.90 -1.69
N HIS A 74 9.70 2.28 -1.31
CA HIS A 74 8.88 2.70 -0.18
C HIS A 74 8.97 1.67 0.94
N ILE A 75 9.18 2.13 2.16
CA ILE A 75 9.25 1.27 3.34
C ILE A 75 7.83 1.07 3.89
N LYS A 76 7.45 -0.19 4.10
CA LYS A 76 6.17 -0.51 4.75
C LYS A 76 6.39 -0.72 6.24
N TYR A 77 5.80 0.15 7.05
CA TYR A 77 5.77 0.05 8.51
C TYR A 77 4.40 -0.44 8.98
N ASP A 78 4.35 -1.45 9.84
CA ASP A 78 3.09 -2.01 10.32
C ASP A 78 2.74 -1.48 11.72
N THR A 79 1.67 -0.73 11.79
CA THR A 79 1.18 -0.11 13.02
C THR A 79 -0.01 -0.87 13.63
N GLY A 80 -0.21 -2.13 13.23
CA GLY A 80 -1.27 -2.97 13.79
C GLY A 80 -2.31 -3.47 12.79
N PHE A 81 -2.04 -3.37 11.50
CA PHE A 81 -2.86 -4.04 10.47
C PHE A 81 -2.48 -5.52 10.29
N HIS A 82 -1.24 -5.88 10.61
CA HIS A 82 -0.69 -7.26 10.64
C HIS A 82 -0.83 -8.02 9.32
N ARG A 83 -0.51 -7.37 8.21
CA ARG A 83 -0.50 -8.01 6.89
C ARG A 83 0.91 -8.13 6.31
N ILE A 84 1.62 -7.03 6.18
CA ILE A 84 3.01 -6.89 5.74
C ILE A 84 3.62 -5.66 6.41
N GLY A 85 4.94 -5.59 6.49
CA GLY A 85 5.67 -4.42 6.98
C GLY A 85 6.53 -4.73 8.18
N PHE A 86 7.48 -3.85 8.43
CA PHE A 86 8.27 -3.85 9.66
C PHE A 86 7.34 -3.67 10.87
N PRO A 87 7.36 -4.59 11.85
CA PRO A 87 6.56 -4.45 13.07
C PRO A 87 7.00 -3.22 13.88
N ASP A 88 6.10 -2.71 14.73
CA ASP A 88 6.38 -1.60 15.63
C ASP A 88 7.24 -2.07 16.80
N CYS A 89 8.56 -2.01 16.62
CA CYS A 89 9.55 -2.35 17.64
C CYS A 89 10.90 -1.66 17.35
N PRO A 90 11.78 -1.52 18.36
CA PRO A 90 13.09 -0.86 18.20
C PRO A 90 13.97 -1.50 17.13
N GLU A 91 13.95 -2.83 17.02
CA GLU A 91 14.75 -3.59 16.04
C GLU A 91 14.36 -3.21 14.61
N SER A 92 13.09 -2.97 14.35
CA SER A 92 12.59 -2.51 13.06
C SER A 92 13.12 -1.13 12.69
N LEU A 93 13.19 -0.21 13.65
CA LEU A 93 13.75 1.12 13.42
C LEU A 93 15.25 1.03 13.10
N ASP A 94 15.99 0.16 13.78
CA ASP A 94 17.41 -0.08 13.52
C ASP A 94 17.63 -0.70 12.12
N GLU A 95 16.78 -1.62 11.71
CA GLU A 95 16.82 -2.19 10.37
C GLU A 95 16.51 -1.14 9.29
N ILE A 96 15.51 -0.30 9.51
CA ILE A 96 15.16 0.78 8.58
C ILE A 96 16.30 1.82 8.47
N ARG A 97 16.96 2.18 9.59
CA ARG A 97 18.15 3.04 9.56
C ARG A 97 19.25 2.45 8.68
N GLN A 98 19.52 1.15 8.80
CA GLN A 98 20.47 0.47 7.93
C GLN A 98 20.06 0.57 6.46
N ILE A 99 18.78 0.40 6.14
CA ILE A 99 18.27 0.53 4.77
C ILE A 99 18.50 1.94 4.23
N CYS A 100 18.25 2.98 5.04
CA CYS A 100 18.46 4.37 4.65
C CYS A 100 19.91 4.71 4.31
N THR A 101 20.89 3.93 4.79
CA THR A 101 22.32 4.12 4.47
C THR A 101 22.80 3.33 3.25
N MET A 102 21.95 2.51 2.64
CA MET A 102 22.33 1.68 1.49
C MET A 102 22.51 2.51 0.22
N PRO A 103 23.69 2.49 -0.40
CA PRO A 103 24.05 3.46 -1.45
C PRO A 103 23.27 3.29 -2.75
N TRP A 104 22.74 2.09 -3.00
CA TRP A 104 21.99 1.80 -4.22
C TRP A 104 20.47 1.76 -4.02
N LEU A 105 20.00 2.06 -2.81
CA LEU A 105 18.57 2.28 -2.54
C LEU A 105 18.29 3.76 -2.35
N LYS A 106 17.14 4.17 -2.86
CA LYS A 106 16.57 5.51 -2.63
C LYS A 106 15.26 5.36 -1.87
N PRO A 107 15.26 5.49 -0.54
CA PRO A 107 14.02 5.54 0.24
C PRO A 107 13.26 6.82 -0.11
N GLU A 108 12.21 6.71 -0.93
CA GLU A 108 11.42 7.84 -1.38
C GLU A 108 10.16 7.99 -0.55
N GLY A 109 9.69 6.90 0.07
CA GLY A 109 8.53 6.96 0.92
C GLY A 109 8.55 5.95 2.06
N ILE A 110 7.74 6.25 3.06
CA ILE A 110 7.37 5.34 4.15
C ILE A 110 5.85 5.34 4.32
N TYR A 111 5.27 4.17 4.59
CA TYR A 111 3.83 4.09 4.71
C TYR A 111 3.32 3.01 5.65
N SER A 112 2.11 3.23 6.16
CA SER A 112 1.35 2.25 6.91
C SER A 112 -0.06 2.06 6.32
N HIS A 113 -0.91 1.34 7.03
CA HIS A 113 -2.31 1.11 6.67
C HIS A 113 -3.17 0.98 7.93
N LEU A 114 -4.23 1.76 8.00
CA LEU A 114 -5.13 1.76 9.15
C LEU A 114 -6.08 0.57 9.09
N ALA A 115 -6.39 -0.01 10.25
CA ALA A 115 -7.38 -1.07 10.37
C ALA A 115 -8.82 -0.55 10.28
N LEU A 116 -9.01 0.75 10.50
CA LEU A 116 -10.31 1.44 10.48
C LEU A 116 -11.37 0.79 11.38
N LYS A 117 -10.95 0.22 12.50
CA LYS A 117 -11.83 -0.43 13.47
C LYS A 117 -12.70 0.59 14.22
N ASP A 118 -12.07 1.60 14.79
CA ASP A 118 -12.68 2.72 15.51
C ASP A 118 -11.71 3.89 15.61
N ASP A 119 -12.21 5.06 16.02
CA ASP A 119 -11.41 6.30 16.06
C ASP A 119 -10.22 6.20 17.01
N GLN A 120 -10.40 5.56 18.15
CA GLN A 120 -9.34 5.43 19.14
C GLN A 120 -8.18 4.56 18.60
N SER A 121 -8.48 3.42 18.00
CA SER A 121 -7.48 2.56 17.39
C SER A 121 -6.81 3.23 16.20
N ASN A 122 -7.56 3.99 15.38
CA ASN A 122 -6.99 4.76 14.27
C ASN A 122 -6.01 5.82 14.77
N GLN A 123 -6.34 6.55 15.85
CA GLN A 123 -5.43 7.53 16.45
C GLN A 123 -4.17 6.88 17.02
N VAL A 124 -4.29 5.70 17.63
CA VAL A 124 -3.13 4.95 18.15
C VAL A 124 -2.21 4.53 16.98
N GLN A 125 -2.78 3.93 15.93
CA GLN A 125 -2.00 3.53 14.75
C GLN A 125 -1.34 4.73 14.04
N PHE A 126 -2.05 5.84 13.90
CA PHE A 126 -1.50 7.06 13.30
C PHE A 126 -0.36 7.64 14.13
N ARG A 127 -0.53 7.71 15.45
CA ARG A 127 0.50 8.19 16.36
C ARG A 127 1.75 7.32 16.32
N CYS A 128 1.57 6.00 16.42
CA CYS A 128 2.65 5.03 16.27
C CYS A 128 3.43 5.25 14.96
N PHE A 129 2.72 5.45 13.84
CA PHE A 129 3.37 5.75 12.56
C PHE A 129 4.19 7.04 12.59
N MET A 130 3.61 8.12 13.11
CA MET A 130 4.28 9.43 13.14
C MET A 130 5.47 9.47 14.11
N ASP A 131 5.37 8.74 15.24
CA ASP A 131 6.47 8.62 16.19
C ASP A 131 7.66 7.88 15.56
N ALA A 132 7.41 6.76 14.88
CA ALA A 132 8.42 6.02 14.15
C ALA A 132 9.09 6.86 13.04
N VAL A 133 8.29 7.58 12.24
CA VAL A 133 8.80 8.49 11.19
C VAL A 133 9.65 9.59 11.81
N THR A 134 9.18 10.21 12.89
CA THR A 134 9.90 11.29 13.57
C THR A 134 11.24 10.83 14.11
N GLU A 135 11.28 9.62 14.68
CA GLU A 135 12.51 9.04 15.21
C GLU A 135 13.50 8.71 14.07
N LEU A 136 13.04 8.12 12.99
CA LEU A 136 13.87 7.80 11.83
C LEU A 136 14.44 9.07 11.15
N GLU A 137 13.63 10.12 11.00
CA GLU A 137 14.07 11.37 10.35
C GLU A 137 15.03 12.22 11.20
N ARG A 138 15.11 11.98 12.52
CA ARG A 138 16.11 12.64 13.38
C ARG A 138 17.55 12.22 13.08
N GLU A 139 17.76 11.05 12.50
CA GLU A 139 19.10 10.49 12.34
C GLU A 139 19.55 10.49 10.88
N ALA A 140 19.16 9.53 10.09
CA ALA A 140 19.73 9.32 8.76
C ALA A 140 18.68 9.13 7.66
N CYS A 141 17.40 9.00 8.01
CA CYS A 141 16.36 8.76 7.03
C CYS A 141 15.69 10.06 6.60
N HIS A 142 15.33 10.14 5.33
CA HIS A 142 14.50 11.19 4.80
C HIS A 142 13.46 10.59 3.86
N PHE A 143 12.18 10.85 4.14
CA PHE A 143 11.06 10.32 3.36
C PHE A 143 10.25 11.45 2.75
N PRO A 144 10.47 11.80 1.48
CA PRO A 144 9.64 12.78 0.76
C PRO A 144 8.15 12.48 0.83
N TYR A 145 7.78 11.19 0.85
CA TYR A 145 6.38 10.77 0.89
C TYR A 145 6.07 9.92 2.11
N LYS A 146 5.26 10.45 3.00
CA LYS A 146 4.63 9.74 4.11
C LYS A 146 3.17 9.51 3.79
N HIS A 147 2.69 8.27 3.84
CA HIS A 147 1.30 7.99 3.52
C HIS A 147 0.71 6.85 4.36
N ILE A 148 -0.50 7.07 4.87
CA ILE A 148 -1.23 6.10 5.68
C ILE A 148 -2.69 5.96 5.22
N ALA A 149 -3.31 7.04 4.74
CA ALA A 149 -4.71 7.06 4.36
C ALA A 149 -4.99 6.30 3.06
N ASP A 150 -5.94 5.38 3.13
CA ASP A 150 -6.61 4.79 1.98
C ASP A 150 -7.83 5.64 1.56
N SER A 151 -8.72 5.09 0.75
CA SER A 151 -9.93 5.77 0.27
C SER A 151 -10.84 6.25 1.39
N ILE A 152 -11.05 5.43 2.41
CA ILE A 152 -11.95 5.73 3.53
C ILE A 152 -11.28 6.74 4.46
N ALA A 153 -10.06 6.44 4.89
CA ALA A 153 -9.33 7.33 5.77
C ALA A 153 -9.10 8.72 5.15
N ALA A 154 -8.88 8.78 3.84
CA ALA A 154 -8.69 10.05 3.15
C ALA A 154 -9.93 10.96 3.17
N VAL A 155 -11.14 10.38 3.24
CA VAL A 155 -12.39 11.14 3.30
C VAL A 155 -12.79 11.41 4.75
N ASP A 156 -12.73 10.40 5.62
CA ASP A 156 -13.24 10.48 6.99
C ASP A 156 -12.27 11.17 7.98
N PHE A 157 -10.96 11.16 7.67
CA PHE A 157 -9.91 11.68 8.55
C PHE A 157 -8.91 12.54 7.76
N PRO A 158 -9.27 13.79 7.43
CA PRO A 158 -8.42 14.69 6.63
C PRO A 158 -7.00 14.87 7.20
N GLU A 159 -6.84 14.76 8.52
CA GLU A 159 -5.57 14.86 9.24
C GLU A 159 -4.60 13.70 8.95
N TYR A 160 -5.09 12.57 8.43
CA TYR A 160 -4.26 11.40 8.08
C TYR A 160 -3.79 11.40 6.63
N ARG A 161 -4.10 12.42 5.84
CA ARG A 161 -3.73 12.48 4.41
C ARG A 161 -2.24 12.56 4.18
N LEU A 162 -1.52 13.23 5.09
CA LEU A 162 -0.07 13.46 4.98
C LEU A 162 0.36 13.96 3.60
N ASP A 163 1.49 13.43 3.06
CA ASP A 163 2.00 13.87 1.74
C ASP A 163 1.27 13.20 0.57
N MET A 164 0.61 12.05 0.80
CA MET A 164 -0.02 11.26 -0.24
C MET A 164 -1.19 10.44 0.29
N ILE A 165 -2.27 10.35 -0.47
CA ILE A 165 -3.39 9.42 -0.23
C ILE A 165 -3.37 8.29 -1.25
N ARG A 166 -3.96 7.16 -0.88
CA ARG A 166 -4.11 6.00 -1.77
C ARG A 166 -5.56 5.82 -2.18
N ALA A 167 -5.96 6.58 -3.19
CA ALA A 167 -7.31 6.53 -3.75
C ALA A 167 -7.49 5.27 -4.59
N GLY A 168 -8.20 4.27 -4.07
CA GLY A 168 -8.58 3.05 -4.77
C GLY A 168 -10.10 2.96 -4.94
N ALA A 169 -10.81 2.54 -3.89
CA ALA A 169 -12.26 2.34 -3.94
C ALA A 169 -13.04 3.58 -4.40
N ILE A 170 -12.65 4.77 -3.97
CA ILE A 170 -13.34 6.02 -4.37
C ILE A 170 -13.17 6.35 -5.86
N VAL A 171 -12.12 5.89 -6.53
CA VAL A 171 -11.94 6.07 -7.98
C VAL A 171 -13.00 5.30 -8.76
N TYR A 172 -13.47 4.18 -8.23
CA TYR A 172 -14.57 3.40 -8.79
C TYR A 172 -15.96 3.85 -8.31
N GLY A 173 -16.02 4.93 -7.52
CA GLY A 173 -17.27 5.44 -6.97
C GLY A 173 -17.85 4.64 -5.81
N LEU A 174 -17.01 3.82 -5.15
CA LEU A 174 -17.42 3.05 -3.98
C LEU A 174 -17.38 3.92 -2.72
N LYS A 175 -18.53 4.08 -2.08
CA LYS A 175 -18.71 4.87 -0.86
C LYS A 175 -18.62 3.95 0.36
N GLY A 176 -17.46 3.94 1.01
CA GLY A 176 -17.25 3.22 2.28
C GLY A 176 -16.98 4.15 3.46
N PHE A 177 -17.01 5.47 3.23
CA PHE A 177 -16.80 6.49 4.24
C PHE A 177 -18.12 6.87 4.95
N HIS A 178 -18.01 7.31 6.21
CA HIS A 178 -19.16 7.57 7.09
C HIS A 178 -19.17 8.97 7.71
N LYS A 179 -18.02 9.64 7.78
CA LYS A 179 -17.86 10.94 8.43
C LYS A 179 -17.74 12.08 7.44
N GLY A 180 -16.96 11.86 6.39
CA GLY A 180 -16.78 12.84 5.34
C GLY A 180 -17.83 12.76 4.25
N GLN A 181 -17.81 13.74 3.35
CA GLN A 181 -18.66 13.77 2.17
C GLN A 181 -17.79 13.93 0.92
N LEU A 182 -18.10 13.12 -0.09
CA LEU A 182 -17.47 13.21 -1.40
C LEU A 182 -18.54 12.89 -2.45
N ASP A 183 -18.74 13.81 -3.40
CA ASP A 183 -19.64 13.55 -4.53
C ASP A 183 -18.93 12.69 -5.57
N ILE A 184 -19.20 11.39 -5.54
CA ILE A 184 -18.66 10.41 -6.47
C ILE A 184 -19.77 9.61 -7.12
N ARG A 185 -19.54 9.25 -8.38
CA ARG A 185 -20.46 8.41 -9.16
C ARG A 185 -19.88 7.00 -9.29
N GLN A 186 -20.71 6.00 -9.10
CA GLN A 186 -20.33 4.61 -9.25
C GLN A 186 -19.97 4.32 -10.71
N ALA A 187 -18.71 3.91 -10.94
CA ALA A 187 -18.19 3.57 -12.26
C ALA A 187 -18.43 2.10 -12.65
N LEU A 188 -18.71 1.22 -11.66
CA LEU A 188 -18.90 -0.21 -11.88
C LEU A 188 -20.26 -0.64 -11.33
N THR A 189 -21.00 -1.41 -12.12
CA THR A 189 -22.24 -2.07 -11.69
C THR A 189 -22.09 -3.59 -11.84
N PHE A 190 -22.10 -4.31 -10.73
CA PHE A 190 -22.13 -5.77 -10.71
C PHE A 190 -23.57 -6.26 -10.66
N LYS A 191 -23.98 -7.07 -11.65
CA LYS A 191 -25.35 -7.55 -11.79
C LYS A 191 -25.38 -9.05 -11.98
N THR A 192 -26.47 -9.68 -11.49
CA THR A 192 -26.81 -11.07 -11.75
C THR A 192 -28.27 -11.18 -12.13
N ARG A 193 -28.65 -12.35 -12.64
CA ARG A 193 -30.04 -12.71 -12.89
C ARG A 193 -30.38 -13.95 -12.08
N ILE A 194 -31.59 -14.00 -11.55
CA ILE A 194 -32.12 -15.21 -10.93
C ILE A 194 -32.27 -16.26 -12.04
N SER A 195 -31.55 -17.37 -11.90
CA SER A 195 -31.61 -18.46 -12.87
C SER A 195 -32.70 -19.49 -12.53
N HIS A 196 -33.04 -19.63 -11.26
CA HIS A 196 -34.04 -20.57 -10.78
C HIS A 196 -34.62 -20.12 -9.43
N ILE A 197 -35.88 -20.46 -9.19
CA ILE A 197 -36.55 -20.25 -7.91
C ILE A 197 -37.21 -21.59 -7.53
N THR A 198 -36.87 -22.11 -6.37
CA THR A 198 -37.42 -23.34 -5.82
C THR A 198 -38.20 -23.01 -4.55
N PRO A 199 -39.46 -23.43 -4.41
CA PRO A 199 -40.20 -23.29 -3.16
C PRO A 199 -39.57 -24.21 -2.09
N VAL A 200 -39.37 -23.66 -0.88
CA VAL A 200 -38.88 -24.42 0.29
C VAL A 200 -39.94 -24.31 1.38
N PHE A 201 -40.38 -25.44 1.92
CA PHE A 201 -41.40 -25.49 2.96
C PHE A 201 -40.77 -25.41 4.35
N LYS A 202 -41.56 -25.00 5.34
CA LYS A 202 -41.08 -24.90 6.72
C LYS A 202 -40.54 -26.26 7.21
N GLY A 203 -39.28 -26.23 7.71
CA GLY A 203 -38.59 -27.41 8.21
C GLY A 203 -37.70 -28.11 7.17
N GLN A 204 -37.67 -27.64 5.92
CA GLN A 204 -36.72 -28.11 4.91
C GLN A 204 -35.49 -27.19 4.91
N GLY A 205 -34.31 -27.79 4.82
CA GLY A 205 -33.04 -27.08 4.69
C GLY A 205 -32.71 -26.76 3.24
N VAL A 206 -31.80 -25.81 3.04
CA VAL A 206 -31.35 -25.37 1.71
C VAL A 206 -29.86 -25.64 1.55
N SER A 207 -29.45 -26.31 0.44
CA SER A 207 -28.07 -26.53 0.07
C SER A 207 -27.26 -27.33 1.11
N TYR A 208 -25.93 -27.11 1.13
CA TYR A 208 -25.05 -27.80 2.06
C TYR A 208 -25.36 -27.39 3.50
N ASP A 209 -25.20 -28.35 4.42
CA ASP A 209 -25.45 -28.20 5.86
C ASP A 209 -26.86 -27.75 6.26
N TYR A 210 -27.79 -27.71 5.30
CA TYR A 210 -29.21 -27.36 5.51
C TYR A 210 -29.41 -26.03 6.25
N LEU A 211 -28.65 -24.99 5.85
CA LEU A 211 -28.77 -23.62 6.40
C LEU A 211 -30.10 -22.97 6.04
#